data_4a1d796d48c916d49ef2c42e3d6844c4
#
_entry.id   4a1d796d48c916d49ef2c42e3d6844c4
#
_cell.length_a   1.000
_cell.length_b   1.000
_cell.length_c   1.000
_cell.angle_alpha   90.00
_cell.angle_beta   90.00
_cell.angle_gamma   90.00
#
_symmetry.space_group_name_H-M   'P 1'
#
loop_
_entity.id
_entity.type
_entity.pdbx_description
1 polymer ?
#
loop_
_entity_poly.entity_id
_entity_poly.type
_entity_poly.pdbx_seq_one_letter_code
_entity_poly.pdbx_strand_id
1 'polypeptide(L)'
;MGVLNLTPDSFSDGAAFVGADGRLDARAAVAAGVALAEAGAAIVDVGAVSTRPGAADVPADVEWERLAPVLGPLRAAIEVPVSLDTTRASVLRRALEIGVDLLNDVSALGEDPVLASVAARAGLPVVLMHRRGTPVTMQTDPRYADAPAEVRAELLAAVERAEAAGLPRERLLLDPGIGFGKTLEHNLALLAGLPALVALGHRTVLGCSRKAFLGALTGAPVGEREHATTATTVLAALSGVDFVRVHDVQAATQALAVVEAVRAGR
;
A
#
# COMPACT_ATOMS: atom_id res chain seq x y z
N MET A 1 -0.19 -2.40 -8.67
CA MET A 1 -0.35 -3.16 -7.42
C MET A 1 -1.83 -3.13 -7.05
N GLY A 2 -2.49 -4.29 -7.10
CA GLY A 2 -3.91 -4.44 -6.78
C GLY A 2 -4.11 -4.70 -5.30
N VAL A 3 -5.08 -4.01 -4.68
CA VAL A 3 -5.34 -4.08 -3.23
C VAL A 3 -6.38 -5.15 -2.92
N LEU A 4 -6.04 -6.11 -2.07
CA LEU A 4 -6.96 -7.09 -1.50
C LEU A 4 -7.05 -6.92 0.02
N ASN A 5 -8.08 -6.23 0.49
CA ASN A 5 -8.32 -5.99 1.92
C ASN A 5 -9.25 -7.06 2.52
N LEU A 6 -8.76 -7.76 3.53
CA LEU A 6 -9.50 -8.80 4.27
C LEU A 6 -10.10 -8.27 5.59
N THR A 7 -10.33 -6.95 5.67
CA THR A 7 -10.84 -6.31 6.88
C THR A 7 -12.37 -6.21 6.86
N PRO A 8 -13.07 -6.46 7.98
CA PRO A 8 -14.54 -6.33 8.04
C PRO A 8 -15.03 -4.90 7.83
N ASP A 9 -14.19 -3.90 8.08
CA ASP A 9 -14.57 -2.48 8.10
C ASP A 9 -14.27 -1.73 6.79
N SER A 10 -13.88 -2.40 5.71
CA SER A 10 -13.56 -1.71 4.47
C SER A 10 -14.82 -1.46 3.65
N PHE A 11 -15.30 -0.20 3.67
CA PHE A 11 -16.44 0.28 2.86
C PHE A 11 -16.22 0.16 1.34
N SER A 12 -15.00 -0.13 0.90
CA SER A 12 -14.68 -0.24 -0.53
C SER A 12 -14.64 -1.67 -1.05
N ASP A 13 -14.19 -2.67 -0.26
CA ASP A 13 -14.02 -4.05 -0.75
C ASP A 13 -14.07 -5.10 0.38
N GLY A 14 -13.70 -4.79 1.62
CA GLY A 14 -13.56 -5.79 2.69
C GLY A 14 -14.89 -6.26 3.27
N ALA A 15 -15.91 -5.42 3.28
CA ALA A 15 -17.27 -5.86 3.64
C ALA A 15 -17.85 -6.85 2.61
N ALA A 16 -17.29 -6.91 1.39
CA ALA A 16 -17.70 -7.86 0.35
C ALA A 16 -17.32 -9.31 0.68
N PHE A 17 -16.32 -9.52 1.57
CA PHE A 17 -15.82 -10.85 1.92
C PHE A 17 -16.21 -11.30 3.33
N VAL A 18 -16.99 -10.50 4.06
CA VAL A 18 -17.44 -10.87 5.40
C VAL A 18 -18.93 -11.20 5.33
N GLY A 19 -19.27 -12.44 5.65
CA GLY A 19 -20.65 -12.91 5.71
C GLY A 19 -21.46 -12.23 6.80
N ALA A 20 -22.78 -12.41 6.78
CA ALA A 20 -23.69 -11.88 7.80
C ALA A 20 -23.39 -12.40 9.22
N ASP A 21 -22.63 -13.50 9.33
CA ASP A 21 -22.15 -14.11 10.57
C ASP A 21 -20.81 -13.50 11.05
N GLY A 22 -20.29 -12.47 10.36
CA GLY A 22 -19.00 -11.83 10.67
C GLY A 22 -17.77 -12.64 10.26
N ARG A 23 -17.95 -13.78 9.57
CA ARG A 23 -16.83 -14.62 9.10
C ARG A 23 -16.36 -14.23 7.73
N LEU A 24 -15.04 -14.34 7.51
CA LEU A 24 -14.42 -14.11 6.20
C LEU A 24 -14.82 -15.23 5.23
N ASP A 25 -15.37 -14.87 4.08
CA ASP A 25 -15.48 -15.75 2.91
C ASP A 25 -14.14 -15.82 2.19
N ALA A 26 -13.31 -16.76 2.59
CA ALA A 26 -11.98 -16.95 2.00
C ALA A 26 -12.04 -17.28 0.49
N ARG A 27 -13.10 -17.98 0.04
CA ARG A 27 -13.27 -18.29 -1.39
C ARG A 27 -13.53 -17.04 -2.21
N ALA A 28 -14.43 -16.18 -1.75
CA ALA A 28 -14.70 -14.90 -2.41
C ALA A 28 -13.46 -14.00 -2.42
N ALA A 29 -12.70 -13.96 -1.31
CA ALA A 29 -11.46 -13.19 -1.21
C ALA A 29 -10.38 -13.71 -2.20
N VAL A 30 -10.19 -15.02 -2.31
CA VAL A 30 -9.26 -15.62 -3.28
C VAL A 30 -9.70 -15.30 -4.71
N ALA A 31 -10.99 -15.46 -5.03
CA ALA A 31 -11.51 -15.12 -6.34
C ALA A 31 -11.28 -13.64 -6.72
N ALA A 32 -11.45 -12.73 -5.76
CA ALA A 32 -11.15 -11.31 -5.96
C ALA A 32 -9.65 -11.06 -6.20
N GLY A 33 -8.77 -11.74 -5.47
CA GLY A 33 -7.32 -11.65 -5.70
C GLY A 33 -6.91 -12.16 -7.09
N VAL A 34 -7.53 -13.26 -7.55
CA VAL A 34 -7.35 -13.77 -8.93
C VAL A 34 -7.83 -12.73 -9.94
N ALA A 35 -9.01 -12.14 -9.74
CA ALA A 35 -9.54 -11.11 -10.64
C ALA A 35 -8.63 -9.86 -10.71
N LEU A 36 -7.97 -9.47 -9.62
CA LEU A 36 -6.97 -8.39 -9.65
C LEU A 36 -5.76 -8.76 -10.55
N ALA A 37 -5.27 -10.00 -10.45
CA ALA A 37 -4.18 -10.47 -11.31
C ALA A 37 -4.62 -10.54 -12.79
N GLU A 38 -5.81 -11.07 -13.08
CA GLU A 38 -6.38 -11.13 -14.44
C GLU A 38 -6.64 -9.73 -15.04
N ALA A 39 -6.98 -8.74 -14.20
CA ALA A 39 -7.11 -7.33 -14.61
C ALA A 39 -5.75 -6.65 -14.93
N GLY A 40 -4.63 -7.36 -14.74
CA GLY A 40 -3.29 -6.88 -15.07
C GLY A 40 -2.51 -6.29 -13.88
N ALA A 41 -2.87 -6.64 -12.64
CA ALA A 41 -2.03 -6.28 -11.49
C ALA A 41 -0.66 -6.96 -11.62
N ALA A 42 0.41 -6.18 -11.53
CA ALA A 42 1.77 -6.71 -11.47
C ALA A 42 2.12 -7.30 -10.09
N ILE A 43 1.37 -6.94 -9.06
CA ILE A 43 1.50 -7.42 -7.67
C ILE A 43 0.10 -7.39 -7.05
N VAL A 44 -0.28 -8.42 -6.29
CA VAL A 44 -1.47 -8.40 -5.43
C VAL A 44 -1.04 -8.16 -4.00
N ASP A 45 -1.53 -7.08 -3.39
CA ASP A 45 -1.17 -6.66 -2.02
C ASP A 45 -2.29 -7.02 -1.04
N VAL A 46 -1.98 -7.94 -0.12
CA VAL A 46 -2.96 -8.54 0.80
C VAL A 46 -2.78 -7.98 2.19
N GLY A 47 -3.83 -7.35 2.74
CA GLY A 47 -3.84 -6.81 4.09
C GLY A 47 -5.08 -7.24 4.88
N ALA A 48 -4.90 -7.52 6.18
CA ALA A 48 -5.98 -7.97 7.06
C ALA A 48 -6.24 -7.04 8.25
N VAL A 49 -5.50 -5.94 8.33
CA VAL A 49 -5.66 -4.89 9.36
C VAL A 49 -5.96 -3.55 8.68
N SER A 50 -6.98 -2.87 9.16
CA SER A 50 -7.26 -1.51 8.67
C SER A 50 -6.24 -0.53 9.23
N THR A 51 -5.56 0.18 8.34
CA THR A 51 -4.62 1.27 8.68
C THR A 51 -5.23 2.65 8.47
N ARG A 52 -6.55 2.72 8.23
CA ARG A 52 -7.29 3.98 8.04
C ARG A 52 -7.31 4.82 9.32
N PRO A 53 -7.49 6.16 9.20
CA PRO A 53 -7.66 7.01 10.37
C PRO A 53 -8.74 6.50 11.32
N GLY A 54 -8.40 6.38 12.60
CA GLY A 54 -9.33 5.91 13.64
C GLY A 54 -9.47 4.39 13.74
N ALA A 55 -8.80 3.61 12.91
CA ALA A 55 -8.86 2.16 13.00
C ALA A 55 -8.27 1.67 14.33
N ALA A 56 -8.99 0.75 14.96
CA ALA A 56 -8.52 0.06 16.17
C ALA A 56 -7.36 -0.88 15.86
N ASP A 57 -6.47 -1.05 16.82
CA ASP A 57 -5.42 -2.07 16.74
C ASP A 57 -6.03 -3.49 16.78
N VAL A 58 -5.50 -4.38 15.96
CA VAL A 58 -5.95 -5.77 15.86
C VAL A 58 -4.79 -6.68 16.30
N PRO A 59 -4.99 -7.65 17.22
CA PRO A 59 -3.94 -8.58 17.62
C PRO A 59 -3.37 -9.37 16.44
N ALA A 60 -2.08 -9.72 16.51
CA ALA A 60 -1.38 -10.46 15.44
C ALA A 60 -2.04 -11.80 15.08
N ASP A 61 -2.58 -12.51 16.07
CA ASP A 61 -3.27 -13.77 15.81
C ASP A 61 -4.59 -13.58 15.07
N VAL A 62 -5.34 -12.51 15.37
CA VAL A 62 -6.56 -12.16 14.64
C VAL A 62 -6.23 -11.71 13.19
N GLU A 63 -5.15 -10.96 13.00
CA GLU A 63 -4.63 -10.62 11.66
C GLU A 63 -4.31 -11.90 10.88
N TRP A 64 -3.60 -12.83 11.52
CA TRP A 64 -3.23 -14.09 10.89
C TRP A 64 -4.45 -14.99 10.58
N GLU A 65 -5.43 -15.06 11.48
CA GLU A 65 -6.68 -15.81 11.26
C GLU A 65 -7.42 -15.36 9.99
N ARG A 66 -7.30 -14.09 9.64
CA ARG A 66 -7.86 -13.55 8.38
C ARG A 66 -6.98 -13.85 7.16
N LEU A 67 -5.66 -13.84 7.31
CA LEU A 67 -4.70 -14.06 6.23
C LEU A 67 -4.56 -15.54 5.85
N ALA A 68 -4.47 -16.42 6.85
CA ALA A 68 -4.12 -17.82 6.65
C ALA A 68 -5.03 -18.58 5.65
N PRO A 69 -6.37 -18.43 5.68
CA PRO A 69 -7.25 -19.15 4.75
C PRO A 69 -7.20 -18.60 3.32
N VAL A 70 -6.58 -17.42 3.09
CA VAL A 70 -6.54 -16.75 1.79
C VAL A 70 -5.16 -16.84 1.13
N LEU A 71 -4.07 -16.61 1.87
CA LEU A 71 -2.73 -16.47 1.29
C LEU A 71 -2.28 -17.72 0.53
N GLY A 72 -2.40 -18.92 1.10
CA GLY A 72 -1.98 -20.16 0.44
C GLY A 72 -2.76 -20.46 -0.85
N PRO A 73 -4.10 -20.50 -0.80
CA PRO A 73 -4.91 -20.66 -2.00
C PRO A 73 -4.70 -19.58 -3.06
N LEU A 74 -4.53 -18.32 -2.66
CA LEU A 74 -4.25 -17.21 -3.59
C LEU A 74 -2.89 -17.42 -4.27
N ARG A 75 -1.84 -17.70 -3.49
CA ARG A 75 -0.49 -17.94 -4.03
C ARG A 75 -0.45 -19.09 -5.03
N ALA A 76 -1.25 -20.13 -4.80
CA ALA A 76 -1.38 -21.27 -5.71
C ALA A 76 -2.18 -20.94 -6.98
N ALA A 77 -3.03 -19.91 -6.96
CA ALA A 77 -3.92 -19.56 -8.05
C ALA A 77 -3.39 -18.47 -8.99
N ILE A 78 -2.37 -17.70 -8.58
CA ILE A 78 -1.80 -16.60 -9.38
C ILE A 78 -0.29 -16.74 -9.56
N GLU A 79 0.22 -16.26 -10.68
CA GLU A 79 1.66 -16.25 -10.98
C GLU A 79 2.33 -14.93 -10.56
N VAL A 80 1.55 -13.85 -10.45
CA VAL A 80 2.09 -12.54 -10.06
C VAL A 80 2.51 -12.55 -8.59
N PRO A 81 3.52 -11.74 -8.20
CA PRO A 81 3.96 -11.60 -6.82
C PRO A 81 2.84 -11.24 -5.85
N VAL A 82 2.90 -11.82 -4.63
CA VAL A 82 2.02 -11.50 -3.52
C VAL A 82 2.78 -10.63 -2.52
N SER A 83 2.26 -9.43 -2.27
CA SER A 83 2.70 -8.52 -1.23
C SER A 83 1.89 -8.74 0.04
N LEU A 84 2.53 -8.68 1.20
CA LEU A 84 1.90 -8.71 2.51
C LEU A 84 1.90 -7.32 3.14
N ASP A 85 0.71 -6.73 3.37
CA ASP A 85 0.54 -5.47 4.10
C ASP A 85 0.43 -5.77 5.61
N THR A 86 1.56 -5.64 6.32
CA THR A 86 1.65 -5.84 7.78
C THR A 86 2.81 -5.06 8.38
N THR A 87 2.66 -4.64 9.64
CA THR A 87 3.73 -4.03 10.45
C THR A 87 4.33 -5.02 11.46
N ARG A 88 3.97 -6.32 11.40
CA ARG A 88 4.29 -7.31 12.44
C ARG A 88 5.19 -8.44 11.96
N ALA A 89 6.33 -8.60 12.61
CA ALA A 89 7.28 -9.67 12.31
C ALA A 89 6.73 -11.08 12.55
N SER A 90 5.82 -11.25 13.51
CA SER A 90 5.20 -12.55 13.79
C SER A 90 4.29 -12.99 12.66
N VAL A 91 3.56 -12.07 12.06
CA VAL A 91 2.69 -12.32 10.90
C VAL A 91 3.54 -12.58 9.65
N LEU A 92 4.58 -11.76 9.41
CA LEU A 92 5.49 -11.94 8.30
C LEU A 92 6.17 -13.32 8.33
N ARG A 93 6.63 -13.80 9.49
CA ARG A 93 7.26 -15.14 9.61
C ARG A 93 6.34 -16.25 9.13
N ARG A 94 5.06 -16.22 9.54
CA ARG A 94 4.06 -17.21 9.10
C ARG A 94 3.78 -17.11 7.59
N ALA A 95 3.69 -15.88 7.06
CA ALA A 95 3.44 -15.65 5.63
C ALA A 95 4.62 -16.07 4.74
N LEU A 96 5.85 -15.97 5.24
CA LEU A 96 7.05 -16.46 4.54
C LEU A 96 7.02 -17.98 4.29
N GLU A 97 6.40 -18.76 5.17
CA GLU A 97 6.23 -20.21 4.99
C GLU A 97 5.28 -20.53 3.81
N ILE A 98 4.40 -19.60 3.46
CA ILE A 98 3.49 -19.72 2.32
C ILE A 98 4.16 -19.24 1.02
N GLY A 99 5.11 -18.30 1.11
CA GLY A 99 5.85 -17.78 -0.03
C GLY A 99 5.34 -16.42 -0.52
N VAL A 100 5.23 -15.44 0.39
CA VAL A 100 5.03 -14.03 0.00
C VAL A 100 6.31 -13.45 -0.58
N ASP A 101 6.17 -12.52 -1.53
CA ASP A 101 7.26 -12.01 -2.37
C ASP A 101 7.71 -10.58 -2.01
N LEU A 102 6.89 -9.84 -1.25
CA LEU A 102 7.15 -8.45 -0.88
C LEU A 102 6.49 -8.13 0.47
N LEU A 103 7.14 -7.28 1.27
CA LEU A 103 6.55 -6.69 2.47
C LEU A 103 6.11 -5.25 2.16
N ASN A 104 4.85 -4.92 2.41
CA ASN A 104 4.35 -3.56 2.41
C ASN A 104 4.16 -3.10 3.86
N ASP A 105 5.07 -2.26 4.35
CA ASP A 105 5.04 -1.79 5.74
C ASP A 105 4.69 -0.31 5.83
N VAL A 106 3.50 -0.04 6.30
CA VAL A 106 2.96 1.32 6.48
C VAL A 106 3.57 2.08 7.66
N SER A 107 4.52 1.47 8.39
CA SER A 107 5.26 2.10 9.50
C SER A 107 6.70 2.46 9.16
N ALA A 108 7.17 2.13 7.95
CA ALA A 108 8.58 2.25 7.55
C ALA A 108 9.54 1.59 8.56
N LEU A 109 9.21 0.37 8.99
CA LEU A 109 9.93 -0.45 9.97
C LEU A 109 10.03 0.22 11.37
N GLY A 110 9.05 1.07 11.68
CA GLY A 110 9.04 1.84 12.93
C GLY A 110 8.24 1.21 14.08
N GLU A 111 7.34 0.25 13.82
CA GLU A 111 6.46 -0.32 14.84
C GLU A 111 7.01 -1.60 15.49
N ASP A 112 7.51 -2.53 14.69
CA ASP A 112 8.09 -3.78 15.20
C ASP A 112 9.61 -3.79 14.97
N PRO A 113 10.43 -3.71 16.02
CA PRO A 113 11.90 -3.63 15.89
C PRO A 113 12.52 -4.89 15.27
N VAL A 114 11.78 -6.00 15.22
CA VAL A 114 12.25 -7.28 14.67
C VAL A 114 11.91 -7.42 13.18
N LEU A 115 10.92 -6.67 12.68
CA LEU A 115 10.40 -6.80 11.31
C LEU A 115 11.47 -6.64 10.24
N ALA A 116 12.33 -5.61 10.37
CA ALA A 116 13.42 -5.36 9.45
C ALA A 116 14.37 -6.56 9.32
N SER A 117 14.76 -7.16 10.46
CA SER A 117 15.67 -8.31 10.46
C SER A 117 15.04 -9.59 9.91
N VAL A 118 13.71 -9.75 10.04
CA VAL A 118 12.97 -10.87 9.43
C VAL A 118 12.95 -10.70 7.92
N ALA A 119 12.59 -9.51 7.42
CA ALA A 119 12.57 -9.20 6.00
C ALA A 119 13.95 -9.34 5.35
N ALA A 120 15.02 -8.84 6.03
CA ALA A 120 16.39 -8.94 5.56
C ALA A 120 16.85 -10.41 5.41
N ARG A 121 16.62 -11.25 6.41
CA ARG A 121 16.95 -12.70 6.35
C ARG A 121 16.21 -13.43 5.24
N ALA A 122 14.98 -13.05 4.95
CA ALA A 122 14.20 -13.60 3.86
C ALA A 122 14.59 -13.02 2.49
N GLY A 123 15.39 -11.96 2.46
CA GLY A 123 15.76 -11.26 1.24
C GLY A 123 14.58 -10.59 0.54
N LEU A 124 13.53 -10.20 1.28
CA LEU A 124 12.35 -9.57 0.70
C LEU A 124 12.59 -8.13 0.25
N PRO A 125 12.02 -7.68 -0.87
CA PRO A 125 11.76 -6.27 -1.10
C PRO A 125 10.80 -5.71 -0.04
N VAL A 126 10.98 -4.44 0.34
CA VAL A 126 10.17 -3.78 1.37
C VAL A 126 9.70 -2.41 0.90
N VAL A 127 8.40 -2.17 0.96
CA VAL A 127 7.84 -0.83 0.83
C VAL A 127 7.95 -0.14 2.20
N LEU A 128 8.67 0.97 2.23
CA LEU A 128 8.78 1.87 3.37
C LEU A 128 7.78 3.02 3.17
N MET A 129 6.62 2.96 3.83
CA MET A 129 5.64 4.02 3.72
C MET A 129 5.77 5.03 4.87
N HIS A 130 5.81 6.31 4.51
CA HIS A 130 5.87 7.39 5.48
C HIS A 130 4.55 7.62 6.21
N ARG A 131 4.59 7.57 7.53
CA ARG A 131 3.49 7.95 8.42
C ARG A 131 4.04 8.61 9.71
N ARG A 132 3.41 9.68 10.16
CA ARG A 132 3.58 10.23 11.51
C ARG A 132 2.39 9.83 12.38
N GLY A 133 2.65 9.33 13.59
CA GLY A 133 1.64 8.85 14.52
C GLY A 133 1.10 7.46 14.17
N THR A 134 0.09 7.03 14.88
CA THR A 134 -0.64 5.75 14.68
C THR A 134 -1.93 5.99 13.92
N PRO A 135 -2.63 4.96 13.41
CA PRO A 135 -3.95 5.15 12.81
C PRO A 135 -4.92 5.95 13.68
N VAL A 136 -4.86 5.78 15.01
CA VAL A 136 -5.72 6.50 15.96
C VAL A 136 -5.34 7.98 16.10
N THR A 137 -4.05 8.32 16.05
CA THR A 137 -3.55 9.67 16.40
C THR A 137 -3.11 10.49 15.19
N MET A 138 -2.80 9.87 14.06
CA MET A 138 -2.14 10.51 12.92
C MET A 138 -2.89 11.71 12.33
N GLN A 139 -4.20 11.80 12.48
CA GLN A 139 -5.01 12.91 11.94
C GLN A 139 -5.40 13.97 12.98
N THR A 140 -4.95 13.85 14.24
CA THR A 140 -5.35 14.77 15.30
C THR A 140 -4.81 16.20 15.07
N ASP A 141 -3.57 16.33 14.58
CA ASP A 141 -2.95 17.63 14.25
C ASP A 141 -1.69 17.42 13.40
N PRO A 142 -1.81 17.00 12.14
CA PRO A 142 -0.65 16.76 11.31
C PRO A 142 0.04 18.08 10.92
N ARG A 143 1.29 18.27 11.34
CA ARG A 143 2.08 19.49 11.10
C ARG A 143 3.34 19.19 10.33
N TYR A 144 3.57 19.98 9.28
CA TYR A 144 4.79 20.02 8.49
C TYR A 144 5.10 21.49 8.15
N ALA A 145 6.35 21.88 8.23
CA ALA A 145 6.80 23.17 7.68
C ALA A 145 6.96 23.07 6.16
N ASP A 146 7.51 21.96 5.67
CA ASP A 146 7.63 21.58 4.26
C ASP A 146 7.38 20.07 4.14
N ALA A 147 6.13 19.67 3.88
CA ALA A 147 5.76 18.26 3.85
C ALA A 147 6.58 17.43 2.83
N PRO A 148 6.81 17.87 1.57
CA PRO A 148 7.68 17.16 0.64
C PRO A 148 9.11 16.98 1.14
N ALA A 149 9.73 17.99 1.71
CA ALA A 149 11.11 17.93 2.19
C ALA A 149 11.23 17.01 3.41
N GLU A 150 10.35 17.19 4.39
CA GLU A 150 10.35 16.41 5.65
C GLU A 150 10.05 14.93 5.39
N VAL A 151 9.05 14.61 4.54
CA VAL A 151 8.72 13.24 4.17
C VAL A 151 9.90 12.55 3.47
N ARG A 152 10.59 13.23 2.55
CA ARG A 152 11.78 12.67 1.92
C ARG A 152 12.90 12.40 2.93
N ALA A 153 13.14 13.34 3.85
CA ALA A 153 14.17 13.17 4.88
C ALA A 153 13.86 12.00 5.81
N GLU A 154 12.59 11.84 6.23
CA GLU A 154 12.16 10.74 7.11
C GLU A 154 12.18 9.38 6.39
N LEU A 155 11.85 9.34 5.10
CA LEU A 155 12.01 8.13 4.29
C LEU A 155 13.48 7.74 4.12
N LEU A 156 14.39 8.69 3.89
CA LEU A 156 15.82 8.40 3.83
C LEU A 156 16.36 7.89 5.16
N ALA A 157 15.92 8.45 6.29
CA ALA A 157 16.28 7.92 7.61
C ALA A 157 15.71 6.48 7.82
N ALA A 158 14.54 6.17 7.24
CA ALA A 158 14.01 4.80 7.25
C ALA A 158 14.85 3.85 6.38
N VAL A 159 15.34 4.32 5.23
CA VAL A 159 16.29 3.58 4.39
C VAL A 159 17.56 3.25 5.18
N GLU A 160 18.17 4.22 5.85
CA GLU A 160 19.38 4.00 6.67
C GLU A 160 19.13 2.94 7.76
N ARG A 161 17.98 2.98 8.43
CA ARG A 161 17.60 1.95 9.42
C ARG A 161 17.42 0.57 8.78
N ALA A 162 16.83 0.50 7.61
CA ALA A 162 16.63 -0.75 6.87
C ALA A 162 17.96 -1.34 6.41
N GLU A 163 18.87 -0.52 5.88
CA GLU A 163 20.23 -0.92 5.47
C GLU A 163 21.04 -1.42 6.69
N ALA A 164 20.96 -0.74 7.83
CA ALA A 164 21.61 -1.17 9.08
C ALA A 164 21.07 -2.52 9.59
N ALA A 165 19.82 -2.87 9.27
CA ALA A 165 19.23 -4.18 9.57
C ALA A 165 19.58 -5.27 8.53
N GLY A 166 20.33 -4.93 7.48
CA GLY A 166 20.80 -5.85 6.43
C GLY A 166 19.91 -5.92 5.18
N LEU A 167 18.97 -5.00 5.01
CA LEU A 167 18.18 -4.89 3.78
C LEU A 167 18.98 -4.12 2.72
N PRO A 168 19.24 -4.69 1.53
CA PRO A 168 19.97 -3.98 0.49
C PRO A 168 19.12 -2.86 -0.12
N ARG A 169 19.77 -1.73 -0.45
CA ARG A 169 19.17 -0.50 -0.95
C ARG A 169 18.23 -0.72 -2.13
N GLU A 170 18.62 -1.57 -3.06
CA GLU A 170 17.86 -1.90 -4.27
C GLU A 170 16.57 -2.68 -4.02
N ARG A 171 16.37 -3.19 -2.80
CA ARG A 171 15.14 -3.87 -2.36
C ARG A 171 14.20 -2.97 -1.59
N LEU A 172 14.55 -1.69 -1.41
CA LEU A 172 13.72 -0.72 -0.69
C LEU A 172 12.92 0.13 -1.67
N LEU A 173 11.60 0.15 -1.49
CA LEU A 173 10.67 0.98 -2.23
C LEU A 173 10.13 2.07 -1.30
N LEU A 174 9.95 3.29 -1.81
CA LEU A 174 9.50 4.42 -1.00
C LEU A 174 8.06 4.82 -1.35
N ASP A 175 7.21 4.97 -0.33
CA ASP A 175 5.85 5.51 -0.46
C ASP A 175 5.71 6.78 0.41
N PRO A 176 5.32 7.94 -0.14
CA PRO A 176 5.17 9.17 0.62
C PRO A 176 3.99 9.13 1.60
N GLY A 177 3.15 8.10 1.57
CA GLY A 177 2.07 7.89 2.51
C GLY A 177 0.97 8.94 2.41
N ILE A 178 0.44 9.18 1.22
CA ILE A 178 -0.71 10.08 1.00
C ILE A 178 -1.87 9.69 1.90
N GLY A 179 -2.42 10.64 2.65
CA GLY A 179 -3.55 10.42 3.56
C GLY A 179 -3.19 9.88 4.95
N PHE A 180 -1.90 9.62 5.24
CA PHE A 180 -1.44 9.13 6.54
C PHE A 180 -0.74 10.26 7.30
N GLY A 181 -1.44 10.83 8.30
CA GLY A 181 -0.92 11.95 9.08
C GLY A 181 -0.68 13.21 8.24
N LYS A 182 -1.61 13.57 7.36
CA LYS A 182 -1.46 14.67 6.39
C LYS A 182 -2.79 15.41 6.16
N THR A 183 -2.74 16.73 6.06
CA THR A 183 -3.86 17.56 5.62
C THR A 183 -4.07 17.45 4.10
N LEU A 184 -5.12 18.08 3.57
CA LEU A 184 -5.35 18.19 2.13
C LEU A 184 -4.16 18.86 1.45
N GLU A 185 -3.70 20.01 1.97
CA GLU A 185 -2.58 20.78 1.44
C GLU A 185 -1.28 19.97 1.42
N HIS A 186 -1.01 19.21 2.50
CA HIS A 186 0.16 18.32 2.56
C HIS A 186 0.10 17.25 1.49
N ASN A 187 -1.07 16.64 1.26
CA ASN A 187 -1.23 15.62 0.22
C ASN A 187 -1.02 16.19 -1.18
N LEU A 188 -1.56 17.39 -1.46
CA LEU A 188 -1.36 18.07 -2.75
C LEU A 188 0.09 18.46 -2.97
N ALA A 189 0.77 18.98 -1.94
CA ALA A 189 2.20 19.32 -2.01
C ALA A 189 3.06 18.07 -2.28
N LEU A 190 2.74 16.93 -1.65
CA LEU A 190 3.43 15.65 -1.91
C LEU A 190 3.21 15.15 -3.34
N LEU A 191 1.99 15.26 -3.87
CA LEU A 191 1.73 14.90 -5.26
C LEU A 191 2.51 15.79 -6.25
N ALA A 192 2.57 17.09 -5.99
CA ALA A 192 3.39 18.00 -6.77
C ALA A 192 4.90 17.71 -6.63
N GLY A 193 5.32 17.20 -5.47
CA GLY A 193 6.71 16.85 -5.14
C GLY A 193 7.16 15.46 -5.61
N LEU A 194 6.32 14.65 -6.29
CA LEU A 194 6.66 13.29 -6.74
C LEU A 194 7.96 13.22 -7.56
N PRO A 195 8.24 14.14 -8.51
CA PRO A 195 9.51 14.07 -9.24
C PRO A 195 10.75 14.13 -8.35
N ALA A 196 10.69 14.89 -7.25
CA ALA A 196 11.80 14.99 -6.29
C ALA A 196 11.90 13.73 -5.40
N LEU A 197 10.82 13.00 -5.16
CA LEU A 197 10.85 11.70 -4.49
C LEU A 197 11.48 10.63 -5.42
N VAL A 198 11.05 10.57 -6.67
CA VAL A 198 11.60 9.66 -7.70
C VAL A 198 13.10 9.91 -7.91
N ALA A 199 13.54 11.17 -7.87
CA ALA A 199 14.96 11.55 -8.01
C ALA A 199 15.87 11.02 -6.89
N LEU A 200 15.33 10.46 -5.79
CA LEU A 200 16.13 9.77 -4.76
C LEU A 200 16.74 8.46 -5.26
N GLY A 201 16.27 7.93 -6.40
CA GLY A 201 16.82 6.74 -7.05
C GLY A 201 16.39 5.41 -6.43
N HIS A 202 15.39 5.41 -5.55
CA HIS A 202 14.69 4.21 -5.12
C HIS A 202 13.47 3.97 -6.00
N ARG A 203 13.02 2.73 -6.09
CA ARG A 203 11.68 2.46 -6.63
C ARG A 203 10.63 3.12 -5.73
N THR A 204 9.54 3.55 -6.35
CA THR A 204 8.50 4.32 -5.68
C THR A 204 7.13 3.67 -5.80
N VAL A 205 6.36 3.77 -4.73
CA VAL A 205 4.95 3.34 -4.66
C VAL A 205 4.09 4.55 -4.33
N LEU A 206 2.92 4.66 -4.96
CA LEU A 206 1.94 5.69 -4.63
C LEU A 206 0.55 5.08 -4.44
N GLY A 207 -0.01 5.20 -3.25
CA GLY A 207 -1.37 4.79 -2.91
C GLY A 207 -2.30 5.98 -2.73
N CYS A 208 -3.09 6.35 -3.76
CA CYS A 208 -4.09 7.42 -3.71
C CYS A 208 -5.53 6.91 -3.78
N SER A 209 -5.72 5.63 -4.13
CA SER A 209 -7.00 5.08 -4.51
C SER A 209 -8.09 5.26 -3.43
N ARG A 210 -9.18 5.92 -3.82
CA ARG A 210 -10.39 6.21 -3.04
C ARG A 210 -10.16 7.00 -1.75
N LYS A 211 -8.98 7.58 -1.54
CA LYS A 211 -8.61 8.30 -0.30
C LYS A 211 -9.45 9.56 -0.07
N ALA A 212 -9.54 9.96 1.21
CA ALA A 212 -10.43 11.04 1.66
C ALA A 212 -10.14 12.39 0.98
N PHE A 213 -8.86 12.70 0.69
CA PHE A 213 -8.48 13.95 0.02
C PHE A 213 -9.11 14.09 -1.38
N LEU A 214 -9.32 12.98 -2.11
CA LEU A 214 -10.01 12.99 -3.40
C LEU A 214 -11.48 13.40 -3.23
N GLY A 215 -12.14 12.87 -2.19
CA GLY A 215 -13.51 13.30 -1.85
C GLY A 215 -13.59 14.76 -1.43
N ALA A 216 -12.59 15.28 -0.70
CA ALA A 216 -12.52 16.69 -0.32
C ALA A 216 -12.38 17.63 -1.54
N LEU A 217 -11.68 17.16 -2.58
CA LEU A 217 -11.50 17.94 -3.83
C LEU A 217 -12.72 17.88 -4.75
N THR A 218 -13.38 16.74 -4.84
CA THR A 218 -14.38 16.44 -5.87
C THR A 218 -15.82 16.45 -5.36
N GLY A 219 -16.02 16.40 -4.04
CA GLY A 219 -17.31 16.16 -3.40
C GLY A 219 -17.81 14.71 -3.51
N ALA A 220 -17.04 13.82 -4.17
CA ALA A 220 -17.46 12.45 -4.44
C ALA A 220 -17.44 11.55 -3.18
N PRO A 221 -18.49 10.75 -2.92
CA PRO A 221 -18.46 9.71 -1.90
C PRO A 221 -17.41 8.64 -2.22
N VAL A 222 -17.04 7.81 -1.23
CA VAL A 222 -15.91 6.87 -1.36
C VAL A 222 -16.02 5.90 -2.55
N GLY A 223 -17.24 5.45 -2.86
CA GLY A 223 -17.50 4.52 -3.98
C GLY A 223 -17.43 5.16 -5.38
N GLU A 224 -17.41 6.49 -5.46
CA GLU A 224 -17.45 7.24 -6.73
C GLU A 224 -16.13 7.98 -7.03
N ARG A 225 -15.04 7.68 -6.30
CA ARG A 225 -13.74 8.37 -6.44
C ARG A 225 -12.83 7.76 -7.50
N GLU A 226 -13.33 6.85 -8.35
CA GLU A 226 -12.45 6.13 -9.28
C GLU A 226 -11.88 7.05 -10.38
N HIS A 227 -12.67 7.98 -10.92
CA HIS A 227 -12.17 8.97 -11.87
C HIS A 227 -11.06 9.86 -11.27
N ALA A 228 -11.22 10.28 -10.01
CA ALA A 228 -10.19 11.05 -9.31
C ALA A 228 -8.96 10.19 -8.99
N THR A 229 -9.14 8.90 -8.68
CA THR A 229 -8.05 7.92 -8.54
C THR A 229 -7.26 7.79 -9.84
N THR A 230 -7.96 7.64 -10.96
CA THR A 230 -7.33 7.55 -12.30
C THR A 230 -6.51 8.80 -12.62
N ALA A 231 -7.00 10.00 -12.28
CA ALA A 231 -6.23 11.23 -12.46
C ALA A 231 -4.90 11.19 -11.65
N THR A 232 -4.92 10.70 -10.41
CA THR A 232 -3.68 10.55 -9.62
C THR A 232 -2.76 9.45 -10.16
N THR A 233 -3.30 8.40 -10.76
CA THR A 233 -2.53 7.35 -11.46
C THR A 233 -1.77 7.93 -12.65
N VAL A 234 -2.42 8.76 -13.46
CA VAL A 234 -1.77 9.46 -14.57
C VAL A 234 -0.67 10.41 -14.08
N LEU A 235 -0.94 11.21 -13.04
CA LEU A 235 0.07 12.09 -12.42
C LEU A 235 1.28 11.31 -11.91
N ALA A 236 1.06 10.17 -11.24
CA ALA A 236 2.12 9.29 -10.77
C ALA A 236 3.00 8.79 -11.93
N ALA A 237 2.37 8.27 -12.98
CA ALA A 237 3.07 7.76 -14.16
C ALA A 237 3.89 8.86 -14.85
N LEU A 238 3.33 10.06 -15.05
CA LEU A 238 4.05 11.20 -15.65
C LEU A 238 5.22 11.66 -14.77
N SER A 239 5.11 11.49 -13.45
CA SER A 239 6.18 11.81 -12.50
C SER A 239 7.28 10.75 -12.42
N GLY A 240 7.09 9.58 -13.05
CA GLY A 240 8.06 8.48 -13.04
C GLY A 240 7.94 7.53 -11.84
N VAL A 241 6.81 7.52 -11.15
CA VAL A 241 6.51 6.56 -10.07
C VAL A 241 6.44 5.13 -10.64
N ASP A 242 7.07 4.16 -9.97
CA ASP A 242 7.18 2.78 -10.47
C ASP A 242 5.89 1.97 -10.29
N PHE A 243 5.20 2.17 -9.15
CA PHE A 243 3.99 1.42 -8.82
C PHE A 243 2.87 2.34 -8.30
N VAL A 244 1.67 2.14 -8.80
CA VAL A 244 0.45 2.69 -8.20
C VAL A 244 -0.30 1.58 -7.46
N ARG A 245 -0.73 1.85 -6.21
CA ARG A 245 -1.50 0.94 -5.39
C ARG A 245 -2.98 1.31 -5.46
N VAL A 246 -3.79 0.46 -6.08
CA VAL A 246 -5.18 0.77 -6.48
C VAL A 246 -6.16 -0.37 -6.19
N HIS A 247 -7.44 -0.02 -6.00
CA HIS A 247 -8.53 -0.98 -5.88
C HIS A 247 -9.05 -1.43 -7.27
N ASP A 248 -9.17 -0.48 -8.22
CA ASP A 248 -9.57 -0.76 -9.60
C ASP A 248 -8.33 -0.87 -10.49
N VAL A 249 -7.85 -2.10 -10.66
CA VAL A 249 -6.68 -2.40 -11.49
C VAL A 249 -6.98 -2.15 -12.97
N GLN A 250 -8.20 -2.47 -13.43
CA GLN A 250 -8.56 -2.30 -14.83
C GLN A 250 -8.53 -0.84 -15.26
N ALA A 251 -9.11 0.06 -14.47
CA ALA A 251 -9.05 1.50 -14.73
C ALA A 251 -7.60 2.02 -14.73
N ALA A 252 -6.78 1.55 -13.77
CA ALA A 252 -5.38 1.96 -13.68
C ALA A 252 -4.57 1.46 -14.88
N THR A 253 -4.71 0.21 -15.30
CA THR A 253 -3.96 -0.36 -16.45
C THR A 253 -4.32 0.33 -17.76
N GLN A 254 -5.60 0.66 -17.97
CA GLN A 254 -6.02 1.44 -19.14
C GLN A 254 -5.40 2.84 -19.15
N ALA A 255 -5.39 3.54 -18.01
CA ALA A 255 -4.79 4.86 -17.90
C ALA A 255 -3.28 4.83 -18.16
N LEU A 256 -2.58 3.85 -17.58
CA LEU A 256 -1.14 3.65 -17.77
C LEU A 256 -0.79 3.34 -19.22
N ALA A 257 -1.57 2.49 -19.89
CA ALA A 257 -1.35 2.17 -21.31
C ALA A 257 -1.40 3.43 -22.21
N VAL A 258 -2.30 4.37 -21.91
CA VAL A 258 -2.35 5.66 -22.63
C VAL A 258 -1.10 6.50 -22.35
N VAL A 259 -0.68 6.62 -21.09
CA VAL A 259 0.53 7.37 -20.73
C VAL A 259 1.77 6.78 -21.39
N GLU A 260 1.92 5.45 -21.37
CA GLU A 260 3.05 4.75 -21.99
C GLU A 260 3.09 4.96 -23.52
N ALA A 261 1.94 4.85 -24.19
CA ALA A 261 1.85 5.10 -25.62
C ALA A 261 2.26 6.52 -25.99
N VAL A 262 1.79 7.52 -25.24
CA VAL A 262 2.17 8.94 -25.44
C VAL A 262 3.67 9.14 -25.22
N ARG A 263 4.25 8.56 -24.17
CA ARG A 263 5.70 8.65 -23.88
C ARG A 263 6.56 7.97 -24.93
N ALA A 264 6.07 6.88 -25.53
CA ALA A 264 6.74 6.16 -26.61
C ALA A 264 6.58 6.84 -27.99
N GLY A 265 5.82 7.93 -28.10
CA GLY A 265 5.55 8.63 -29.37
C GLY A 265 4.66 7.83 -30.31
N ARG A 266 3.75 7.02 -29.78
CA ARG A 266 2.83 6.14 -30.55
C ARG A 266 1.42 6.66 -30.49
#